data_d80022cae93c6d983858bea365bf58b6
#
_entry.id   d80022cae93c6d983858bea365bf58b6
#
_cell.length_a   1.000
_cell.length_b   1.000
_cell.length_c   1.000
_cell.angle_alpha   90.00
_cell.angle_beta   90.00
_cell.angle_gamma   90.00
#
_symmetry.space_group_name_H-M   'P 1'
#
loop_
_entity.id
_entity.type
_entity.pdbx_description
1 polymer ?
#
loop_
_entity_poly.entity_id
_entity_poly.type
_entity_poly.pdbx_seq_one_letter_code
_entity_poly.pdbx_strand_id
1 'polypeptide(L)'
;MTSVRITLPTGKEYTQPTGLFINNEFIKAKSGKQFEAIDPATSKVICSVQEAGDNDVDFAVAAARKAFEGVWAEVTPTERGRMLVKFADLIEENAELLGAVEAMNGGKVLHNVRRLKSDRGNRPF
;
A
#
# COMPACT_ATOMS: atom_id res chain seq x y z
N MET A 1 3.87 -13.97 -11.76
CA MET A 1 4.54 -12.79 -11.19
C MET A 1 3.54 -12.09 -10.27
N THR A 2 4.03 -11.54 -9.16
CA THR A 2 3.20 -10.77 -8.20
C THR A 2 3.47 -9.26 -8.29
N SER A 3 3.99 -8.81 -9.43
CA SER A 3 4.25 -7.39 -9.71
C SER A 3 4.19 -7.09 -11.20
N VAL A 4 3.92 -5.84 -11.55
CA VAL A 4 3.87 -5.30 -12.91
C VAL A 4 4.51 -3.92 -12.94
N ARG A 5 5.15 -3.56 -14.06
CA ARG A 5 5.66 -2.20 -14.27
C ARG A 5 4.55 -1.33 -14.83
N ILE A 6 4.32 -0.17 -14.21
CA ILE A 6 3.34 0.83 -14.63
C ILE A 6 4.02 2.19 -14.80
N THR A 7 3.45 3.04 -15.65
CA THR A 7 3.86 4.44 -15.80
C THR A 7 2.90 5.33 -15.01
N LEU A 8 3.44 6.08 -14.07
CA LEU A 8 2.68 7.00 -13.23
C LEU A 8 2.30 8.29 -14.00
N PRO A 9 1.29 9.06 -13.54
CA PRO A 9 0.93 10.35 -14.13
C PRO A 9 2.07 11.37 -14.16
N THR A 10 3.11 11.17 -13.36
CA THR A 10 4.35 11.95 -13.35
C THR A 10 5.31 11.59 -14.47
N GLY A 11 5.04 10.55 -15.26
CA GLY A 11 5.93 9.98 -16.27
C GLY A 11 6.99 9.03 -15.72
N LYS A 12 7.07 8.85 -14.39
CA LYS A 12 8.00 7.90 -13.77
C LYS A 12 7.47 6.46 -13.87
N GLU A 13 8.37 5.52 -14.09
CA GLU A 13 8.06 4.08 -13.99
C GLU A 13 8.10 3.61 -12.53
N TYR A 14 7.19 2.72 -12.21
CA TYR A 14 7.08 2.11 -10.89
C TYR A 14 6.72 0.63 -11.03
N THR A 15 7.33 -0.20 -10.19
CA THR A 15 6.98 -1.62 -10.10
C THR A 15 5.89 -1.81 -9.04
N GLN A 16 4.65 -1.96 -9.50
CA GLN A 16 3.48 -2.16 -8.66
C GLN A 16 3.38 -3.62 -8.22
N PRO A 17 3.42 -3.91 -6.92
CA PRO A 17 3.03 -5.22 -6.42
C PRO A 17 1.55 -5.49 -6.70
N THR A 18 1.23 -6.70 -7.17
CA THR A 18 -0.14 -7.12 -7.53
C THR A 18 -0.61 -8.35 -6.74
N GLY A 19 0.27 -8.90 -5.90
CA GLY A 19 -0.02 -10.03 -5.02
C GLY A 19 -0.77 -9.63 -3.74
N LEU A 20 -1.29 -10.62 -3.04
CA LEU A 20 -1.75 -10.48 -1.67
C LEU A 20 -0.52 -10.33 -0.76
N PHE A 21 -0.52 -9.34 0.14
CA PHE A 21 0.58 -9.17 1.10
C PHE A 21 0.22 -9.84 2.41
N ILE A 22 0.79 -11.02 2.66
CA ILE A 22 0.49 -11.85 3.84
C ILE A 22 1.80 -12.35 4.42
N ASN A 23 1.95 -12.28 5.74
CA ASN A 23 3.14 -12.73 6.46
C ASN A 23 4.44 -12.14 5.88
N ASN A 24 4.41 -10.84 5.57
CA ASN A 24 5.52 -10.05 5.02
C ASN A 24 5.97 -10.43 3.60
N GLU A 25 5.14 -11.14 2.84
CA GLU A 25 5.43 -11.57 1.47
C GLU A 25 4.27 -11.26 0.51
N PHE A 26 4.60 -10.96 -0.76
CA PHE A 26 3.61 -10.85 -1.84
C PHE A 26 3.39 -12.22 -2.48
N ILE A 27 2.21 -12.80 -2.25
CA ILE A 27 1.82 -14.13 -2.73
C ILE A 27 0.68 -14.05 -3.75
N LYS A 28 0.48 -15.14 -4.51
CA LYS A 28 -0.69 -15.30 -5.37
C LYS A 28 -1.89 -15.76 -4.54
N ALA A 29 -3.09 -15.34 -4.94
CA ALA A 29 -4.31 -15.92 -4.43
C ALA A 29 -4.38 -17.41 -4.75
N LYS A 30 -4.89 -18.24 -3.83
CA LYS A 30 -5.04 -19.70 -4.04
C LYS A 30 -5.95 -20.03 -5.22
N SER A 31 -6.98 -19.22 -5.46
CA SER A 31 -7.90 -19.38 -6.58
C SER A 31 -7.26 -19.00 -7.93
N GLY A 32 -6.17 -18.22 -7.92
CA GLY A 32 -5.59 -17.59 -9.10
C GLY A 32 -6.46 -16.48 -9.72
N LYS A 33 -7.61 -16.14 -9.12
CA LYS A 33 -8.48 -15.07 -9.60
C LYS A 33 -7.82 -13.70 -9.48
N GLN A 34 -8.18 -12.82 -10.41
CA GLN A 34 -7.70 -11.46 -10.48
C GLN A 34 -8.86 -10.53 -10.89
N PHE A 35 -8.75 -9.26 -10.54
CA PHE A 35 -9.61 -8.22 -11.06
C PHE A 35 -8.77 -7.03 -11.55
N GLU A 36 -9.37 -6.25 -12.45
CA GLU A 36 -8.71 -5.10 -13.05
C GLU A 36 -8.91 -3.85 -12.19
N ALA A 37 -7.81 -3.17 -11.87
CA ALA A 37 -7.83 -1.81 -11.35
C ALA A 37 -7.93 -0.84 -12.52
N ILE A 38 -8.97 0.00 -12.53
CA ILE A 38 -9.28 0.92 -13.63
C ILE A 38 -9.01 2.34 -13.19
N ASP A 39 -8.29 3.11 -14.00
CA ASP A 39 -8.14 4.55 -13.82
C ASP A 39 -9.47 5.26 -14.13
N PRO A 40 -10.12 5.89 -13.16
CA PRO A 40 -11.41 6.53 -13.36
C PRO A 40 -11.35 7.79 -14.25
N ALA A 41 -10.17 8.40 -14.41
CA ALA A 41 -10.01 9.56 -15.26
C ALA A 41 -9.93 9.21 -16.76
N THR A 42 -9.37 8.04 -17.08
CA THR A 42 -9.14 7.60 -18.46
C THR A 42 -9.98 6.40 -18.87
N SER A 43 -10.63 5.72 -17.91
CA SER A 43 -11.32 4.44 -18.08
C SER A 43 -10.43 3.31 -18.61
N LYS A 44 -9.11 3.45 -18.47
CA LYS A 44 -8.13 2.43 -18.89
C LYS A 44 -7.74 1.54 -17.71
N VAL A 45 -7.43 0.29 -18.02
CA VAL A 45 -6.88 -0.65 -17.04
C VAL A 45 -5.49 -0.19 -16.63
N ILE A 46 -5.26 -0.05 -15.33
CA ILE A 46 -3.94 0.23 -14.74
C ILE A 46 -3.14 -1.08 -14.66
N CYS A 47 -3.72 -2.08 -13.99
CA CYS A 47 -3.16 -3.42 -13.86
C CYS A 47 -4.21 -4.40 -13.35
N SER A 48 -3.89 -5.70 -13.38
CA SER A 48 -4.69 -6.73 -12.68
C SER A 48 -4.05 -7.08 -11.34
N VAL A 49 -4.86 -7.17 -10.30
CA VAL A 49 -4.43 -7.52 -8.95
C VAL A 49 -5.08 -8.83 -8.49
N GLN A 50 -4.45 -9.54 -7.57
CA GLN A 50 -4.98 -10.82 -7.05
C GLN A 50 -6.25 -10.58 -6.24
N GLU A 51 -7.28 -11.42 -6.47
CA GLU A 51 -8.52 -11.45 -5.71
C GLU A 51 -8.43 -12.53 -4.62
N ALA A 52 -8.48 -12.09 -3.35
CA ALA A 52 -8.46 -13.00 -2.22
C ALA A 52 -9.78 -13.79 -2.12
N GLY A 53 -9.71 -15.09 -1.91
CA GLY A 53 -10.82 -15.91 -1.51
C GLY A 53 -10.80 -16.24 -0.01
N ASP A 54 -11.80 -16.98 0.49
CA ASP A 54 -11.94 -17.31 1.92
C ASP A 54 -10.67 -17.94 2.51
N ASN A 55 -10.08 -18.88 1.79
CA ASN A 55 -8.83 -19.53 2.22
C ASN A 55 -7.65 -18.56 2.38
N ASP A 56 -7.59 -17.51 1.55
CA ASP A 56 -6.52 -16.50 1.62
C ASP A 56 -6.75 -15.58 2.82
N VAL A 57 -8.02 -15.26 3.10
CA VAL A 57 -8.44 -14.49 4.29
C VAL A 57 -8.12 -15.27 5.56
N ASP A 58 -8.49 -16.55 5.63
CA ASP A 58 -8.18 -17.42 6.78
C ASP A 58 -6.66 -17.49 7.02
N PHE A 59 -5.89 -17.64 5.96
CA PHE A 59 -4.43 -17.65 6.06
C PHE A 59 -3.88 -16.31 6.58
N ALA A 60 -4.41 -15.18 6.09
CA ALA A 60 -4.01 -13.85 6.53
C ALA A 60 -4.33 -13.62 8.01
N VAL A 61 -5.54 -14.00 8.44
CA VAL A 61 -5.98 -13.90 9.84
C VAL A 61 -5.12 -14.79 10.76
N ALA A 62 -4.81 -16.01 10.34
CA ALA A 62 -3.94 -16.92 11.10
C ALA A 62 -2.53 -16.34 11.26
N ALA A 63 -1.96 -15.75 10.20
CA ALA A 63 -0.66 -15.10 10.24
C ALA A 63 -0.66 -13.87 11.18
N ALA A 64 -1.70 -13.04 11.11
CA ALA A 64 -1.85 -11.88 11.97
C ALA A 64 -2.00 -12.26 13.45
N ARG A 65 -2.81 -13.28 13.75
CA ARG A 65 -3.00 -13.80 15.12
C ARG A 65 -1.70 -14.37 15.69
N LYS A 66 -0.97 -15.15 14.89
CA LYS A 66 0.34 -15.68 15.29
C LYS A 66 1.33 -14.56 15.64
N ALA A 67 1.34 -13.48 14.85
CA ALA A 67 2.20 -12.33 15.16
C ALA A 67 1.75 -11.61 16.43
N PHE A 68 0.44 -11.40 16.62
CA PHE A 68 -0.14 -10.72 17.78
C PHE A 68 0.10 -11.47 19.08
N GLU A 69 -0.10 -12.80 19.09
CA GLU A 69 0.09 -13.67 20.27
C GLU A 69 1.56 -14.02 20.53
N GLY A 70 2.43 -13.84 19.52
CA GLY A 70 3.87 -14.12 19.58
C GLY A 70 4.70 -12.86 19.80
N VAL A 71 5.58 -12.57 18.85
CA VAL A 71 6.60 -11.51 18.95
C VAL A 71 6.04 -10.12 19.26
N TRP A 72 4.81 -9.81 18.81
CA TRP A 72 4.20 -8.51 19.07
C TRP A 72 3.79 -8.31 20.52
N ALA A 73 3.48 -9.38 21.23
CA ALA A 73 3.13 -9.32 22.67
C ALA A 73 4.31 -8.85 23.52
N GLU A 74 5.55 -9.15 23.10
CA GLU A 74 6.78 -8.78 23.80
C GLU A 74 7.23 -7.34 23.50
N VAL A 75 6.68 -6.71 22.44
CA VAL A 75 7.07 -5.34 22.04
C VAL A 75 6.49 -4.31 23.01
N THR A 76 7.34 -3.51 23.62
CA THR A 76 6.93 -2.46 24.56
C THR A 76 6.14 -1.33 23.88
N PRO A 77 5.29 -0.58 24.62
CA PRO A 77 4.59 0.59 24.08
C PRO A 77 5.53 1.64 23.47
N THR A 78 6.70 1.84 24.06
CA THR A 78 7.72 2.77 23.55
C THR A 78 8.27 2.33 22.19
N GLU A 79 8.54 1.04 22.02
CA GLU A 79 9.02 0.50 20.76
C GLU A 79 7.94 0.58 19.66
N ARG A 80 6.68 0.29 20.02
CA ARG A 80 5.54 0.49 19.08
C ARG A 80 5.44 1.95 18.63
N GLY A 81 5.59 2.90 19.57
CA GLY A 81 5.62 4.33 19.24
C GLY A 81 6.77 4.69 18.28
N ARG A 82 7.97 4.16 18.49
CA ARG A 82 9.11 4.37 17.58
C ARG A 82 8.86 3.79 16.18
N MET A 83 8.22 2.62 16.09
CA MET A 83 7.83 2.03 14.79
C MET A 83 6.84 2.91 14.05
N LEU A 84 5.86 3.52 14.74
CA LEU A 84 4.90 4.44 14.13
C LEU A 84 5.57 5.71 13.61
N VAL A 85 6.52 6.28 14.37
CA VAL A 85 7.31 7.44 13.90
C VAL A 85 8.09 7.08 12.64
N LYS A 86 8.83 5.96 12.66
CA LYS A 86 9.56 5.48 11.48
C LYS A 86 8.65 5.24 10.27
N PHE A 87 7.44 4.73 10.50
CA PHE A 87 6.46 4.54 9.42
C PHE A 87 6.00 5.89 8.84
N ALA A 88 5.79 6.90 9.68
CA ALA A 88 5.45 8.25 9.23
C ALA A 88 6.57 8.85 8.37
N ASP A 89 7.84 8.70 8.79
CA ASP A 89 9.00 9.16 8.03
C ASP A 89 9.05 8.49 6.65
N LEU A 90 8.85 7.18 6.58
CA LEU A 90 8.81 6.43 5.32
C LEU A 90 7.68 6.90 4.39
N ILE A 91 6.51 7.24 4.94
CA ILE A 91 5.41 7.83 4.15
C ILE A 91 5.83 9.19 3.57
N GLU A 92 6.49 10.03 4.37
CA GLU A 92 6.98 11.34 3.91
C GLU A 92 8.05 11.22 2.82
N GLU A 93 9.01 10.32 2.99
CA GLU A 93 10.04 10.03 1.99
C GLU A 93 9.45 9.57 0.66
N ASN A 94 8.37 8.79 0.70
CA ASN A 94 7.70 8.23 -0.47
C ASN A 94 6.43 9.00 -0.90
N ALA A 95 6.18 10.19 -0.35
CA ALA A 95 4.94 10.93 -0.55
C ALA A 95 4.64 11.24 -2.03
N GLU A 96 5.65 11.51 -2.86
CA GLU A 96 5.46 11.76 -4.29
C GLU A 96 4.96 10.51 -5.03
N LEU A 97 5.55 9.36 -4.73
CA LEU A 97 5.15 8.08 -5.30
C LEU A 97 3.73 7.68 -4.85
N LEU A 98 3.51 7.70 -3.54
CA LEU A 98 2.21 7.35 -2.96
C LEU A 98 1.10 8.26 -3.50
N GLY A 99 1.39 9.57 -3.59
CA GLY A 99 0.48 10.54 -4.15
C GLY A 99 0.16 10.33 -5.62
N ALA A 100 1.14 9.94 -6.43
CA ALA A 100 0.92 9.65 -7.84
C ALA A 100 0.06 8.39 -8.04
N VAL A 101 0.31 7.34 -7.24
CA VAL A 101 -0.49 6.10 -7.25
C VAL A 101 -1.93 6.39 -6.81
N GLU A 102 -2.11 7.14 -5.72
CA GLU A 102 -3.44 7.53 -5.21
C GLU A 102 -4.21 8.39 -6.23
N ALA A 103 -3.53 9.34 -6.89
CA ALA A 103 -4.15 10.17 -7.92
C ALA A 103 -4.65 9.32 -9.10
N MET A 104 -3.83 8.39 -9.57
CA MET A 104 -4.15 7.51 -10.70
C MET A 104 -5.30 6.55 -10.35
N ASN A 105 -5.25 5.91 -9.18
CA ASN A 105 -6.25 4.92 -8.78
C ASN A 105 -7.57 5.55 -8.31
N GLY A 106 -7.51 6.72 -7.68
CA GLY A 106 -8.68 7.43 -7.12
C GLY A 106 -9.23 8.54 -8.00
N GLY A 107 -8.65 8.81 -9.18
CA GLY A 107 -9.06 9.91 -10.08
C GLY A 107 -8.86 11.31 -9.48
N LYS A 108 -7.99 11.45 -8.49
CA LYS A 108 -7.73 12.73 -7.84
C LYS A 108 -6.73 13.58 -8.61
N VAL A 109 -6.87 14.91 -8.50
CA VAL A 109 -5.88 15.81 -9.08
C VAL A 109 -4.56 15.71 -8.32
N LEU A 110 -3.47 15.42 -9.02
CA LEU A 110 -2.13 15.22 -8.46
C LEU A 110 -1.67 16.39 -7.56
N HIS A 111 -2.06 17.63 -7.88
CA HIS A 111 -1.74 18.82 -7.09
C HIS A 111 -2.30 18.75 -5.65
N ASN A 112 -3.48 18.19 -5.46
CA ASN A 112 -4.11 18.09 -4.13
C ASN A 112 -3.41 17.07 -3.23
N VAL A 113 -2.73 16.10 -3.81
CA VAL A 113 -1.97 15.08 -3.07
C VAL A 113 -0.61 15.62 -2.60
N ARG A 114 -0.04 16.58 -3.33
CA ARG A 114 1.21 17.28 -2.93
C ARG A 114 1.04 18.17 -1.69
N ARG A 115 -0.18 18.61 -1.37
CA ARG A 115 -0.47 19.42 -0.17
C ARG A 115 -0.21 18.68 1.14
N LEU A 116 -0.18 17.36 1.15
CA LEU A 116 0.18 16.57 2.34
C LEU A 116 1.61 16.87 2.85
N LYS A 117 2.51 17.39 1.98
CA LYS A 117 3.86 17.82 2.37
C LYS A 117 3.91 19.24 2.97
N SER A 118 3.04 20.15 2.54
CA SER A 118 3.15 21.57 2.90
C SER A 118 2.50 21.94 4.23
N ASP A 119 1.50 21.18 4.68
CA ASP A 119 0.72 21.51 5.88
C ASP A 119 1.42 21.17 7.21
N ARG A 120 2.45 20.32 7.19
CA ARG A 120 3.20 19.97 8.41
C ARG A 120 4.25 21.01 8.81
N GLY A 121 4.78 21.79 7.87
CA GLY A 121 5.75 22.85 8.17
C GLY A 121 5.17 24.07 8.90
N ASN A 122 3.85 24.19 9.01
CA ASN A 122 3.18 25.38 9.50
C ASN A 122 2.17 25.14 10.66
N ARG A 123 2.23 24.01 11.34
CA ARG A 123 1.46 23.80 12.58
C ARG A 123 2.33 24.16 13.77
N PRO A 124 2.04 25.24 14.50
CA PRO A 124 2.62 25.46 15.82
C PRO A 124 2.10 24.34 16.75
N PHE A 125 3.01 23.75 17.54
CA PHE A 125 2.70 22.83 18.62
C PHE A 125 1.85 23.49 19.68
#